data_7aec9d0dee725b907e3c70ead78679ce
#
_entry.id   7aec9d0dee725b907e3c70ead78679ce
#
_cell.length_a   1.000
_cell.length_b   1.000
_cell.length_c   1.000
_cell.angle_alpha   90.00
_cell.angle_beta   90.00
_cell.angle_gamma   90.00
#
_symmetry.space_group_name_H-M   'P 1'
#
loop_
_entity.id
_entity.type
_entity.pdbx_description
1 polymer ?
#
loop_
_entity_poly.entity_id
_entity_poly.type
_entity_poly.pdbx_seq_one_letter_code
_entity_poly.pdbx_strand_id
1 'polypeptide(L)'
;MKSIFLKALYAGLLIGIAAVAYLSVDNAYLGSLLFSFGLLMIVSSGYYLYTGKVGYWVKEKNYLGVLGMTLLGNILGTFIIGVFVRLMQLPIIVKTEALVELKLENGLIKVLLLSILCGGMMYLGVEGYRKAKLETAKVLFVLFAVMIFILSKFEHSVANMAYYAIAGAYSIKSLIYLLVMIIGNGLGAMGLCYLDKTIEHLDQKKSIES
;
A
#
# COMPACT_ATOMS: atom_id res chain seq x y z
N MET A 1 15.28 1.26 -15.05
CA MET A 1 14.25 0.21 -14.88
C MET A 1 14.71 -0.91 -13.94
N LYS A 2 15.88 -1.56 -14.14
CA LYS A 2 16.36 -2.67 -13.26
C LYS A 2 16.42 -2.28 -11.77
N SER A 3 16.97 -1.10 -11.43
CA SER A 3 17.01 -0.62 -10.03
C SER A 3 15.61 -0.40 -9.43
N ILE A 4 14.66 0.11 -10.22
CA ILE A 4 13.26 0.30 -9.78
C ILE A 4 12.63 -1.05 -9.45
N PHE A 5 12.80 -2.04 -10.32
CA PHE A 5 12.29 -3.39 -10.09
C PHE A 5 12.85 -4.01 -8.81
N LEU A 6 14.18 -3.93 -8.58
CA LEU A 6 14.79 -4.49 -7.36
C LEU A 6 14.31 -3.78 -6.09
N LYS A 7 14.17 -2.46 -6.12
CA LYS A 7 13.58 -1.68 -5.00
C LYS A 7 12.11 -2.03 -4.78
N ALA A 8 11.37 -2.33 -5.84
CA ALA A 8 9.98 -2.75 -5.76
C ALA A 8 9.83 -4.19 -5.26
N LEU A 9 10.70 -5.09 -5.70
CA LEU A 9 10.77 -6.46 -5.18
C LEU A 9 11.03 -6.44 -3.67
N TYR A 10 12.00 -5.64 -3.23
CA TYR A 10 12.31 -5.50 -1.81
C TYR A 10 11.11 -4.93 -1.03
N ALA A 11 10.41 -3.93 -1.56
CA ALA A 11 9.19 -3.41 -0.95
C ALA A 11 8.08 -4.47 -0.85
N GLY A 12 7.91 -5.30 -1.88
CA GLY A 12 6.98 -6.43 -1.85
C GLY A 12 7.31 -7.46 -0.77
N LEU A 13 8.60 -7.80 -0.61
CA LEU A 13 9.06 -8.68 0.48
C LEU A 13 8.74 -8.07 1.85
N LEU A 14 9.01 -6.77 2.05
CA LEU A 14 8.73 -6.08 3.32
C LEU A 14 7.22 -6.05 3.63
N ILE A 15 6.36 -5.79 2.65
CA ILE A 15 4.90 -5.85 2.86
C ILE A 15 4.44 -7.28 3.14
N GLY A 16 5.02 -8.28 2.47
CA GLY A 16 4.75 -9.68 2.76
C GLY A 16 5.10 -10.05 4.21
N ILE A 17 6.28 -9.68 4.70
CA ILE A 17 6.70 -9.89 6.09
C ILE A 17 5.79 -9.14 7.06
N ALA A 18 5.44 -7.89 6.75
CA ALA A 18 4.53 -7.09 7.55
C ALA A 18 3.12 -7.72 7.64
N ALA A 19 2.66 -8.32 6.53
CA ALA A 19 1.40 -9.08 6.50
C ALA A 19 1.47 -10.32 7.41
N VAL A 20 2.58 -11.06 7.39
CA VAL A 20 2.80 -12.20 8.30
C VAL A 20 2.75 -11.72 9.76
N ALA A 21 3.45 -10.65 10.10
CA ALA A 21 3.45 -10.09 11.45
C ALA A 21 2.04 -9.67 11.92
N TYR A 22 1.28 -9.00 11.04
CA TYR A 22 -0.12 -8.62 11.30
C TYR A 22 -1.02 -9.84 11.56
N LEU A 23 -0.91 -10.87 10.72
CA LEU A 23 -1.75 -12.07 10.80
C LEU A 23 -1.38 -12.98 11.99
N SER A 24 -0.15 -12.86 12.51
CA SER A 24 0.34 -13.67 13.62
C SER A 24 -0.14 -13.20 14.99
N VAL A 25 -0.78 -12.04 15.09
CA VAL A 25 -1.32 -11.51 16.36
C VAL A 25 -2.82 -11.33 16.26
N ASP A 26 -3.53 -11.53 17.39
CA ASP A 26 -4.99 -11.37 17.44
C ASP A 26 -5.41 -9.93 17.76
N ASN A 27 -4.56 -9.19 18.47
CA ASN A 27 -4.83 -7.78 18.76
C ASN A 27 -4.63 -6.92 17.51
N ALA A 28 -5.72 -6.38 16.96
CA ALA A 28 -5.70 -5.58 15.74
C ALA A 28 -4.84 -4.31 15.83
N TYR A 29 -4.77 -3.67 17.00
CA TYR A 29 -3.94 -2.48 17.22
C TYR A 29 -2.46 -2.84 17.16
N LEU A 30 -2.05 -3.89 17.87
CA LEU A 30 -0.68 -4.38 17.84
C LEU A 30 -0.32 -4.86 16.42
N GLY A 31 -1.20 -5.60 15.77
CA GLY A 31 -0.98 -6.08 14.41
C GLY A 31 -0.80 -4.93 13.42
N SER A 32 -1.64 -3.89 13.48
CA SER A 32 -1.51 -2.72 12.60
C SER A 32 -0.23 -1.92 12.87
N LEU A 33 0.20 -1.83 14.13
CA LEU A 33 1.48 -1.22 14.52
C LEU A 33 2.67 -2.01 13.94
N LEU A 34 2.66 -3.34 14.07
CA LEU A 34 3.70 -4.20 13.49
C LEU A 34 3.74 -4.11 11.96
N PHE A 35 2.56 -4.05 11.31
CA PHE A 35 2.49 -3.86 9.87
C PHE A 35 3.13 -2.53 9.43
N SER A 36 2.98 -1.47 10.23
CA SER A 36 3.50 -0.15 9.89
C SER A 36 5.02 -0.10 9.78
N PHE A 37 5.73 -1.01 10.45
CA PHE A 37 7.17 -1.17 10.31
C PHE A 37 7.59 -1.44 8.85
N GLY A 38 6.82 -2.28 8.13
CA GLY A 38 7.08 -2.55 6.72
C GLY A 38 7.04 -1.30 5.85
N LEU A 39 6.00 -0.46 6.02
CA LEU A 39 5.90 0.81 5.28
C LEU A 39 6.99 1.79 5.71
N LEU A 40 7.30 1.89 7.01
CA LEU A 40 8.34 2.78 7.52
C LEU A 40 9.70 2.45 6.90
N MET A 41 10.07 1.16 6.83
CA MET A 41 11.29 0.72 6.16
C MET A 41 11.29 1.05 4.67
N ILE A 42 10.17 0.89 3.98
CA ILE A 42 10.04 1.20 2.56
C ILE A 42 10.26 2.70 2.30
N VAL A 43 9.62 3.56 3.09
CA VAL A 43 9.68 5.01 2.88
C VAL A 43 11.05 5.56 3.27
N SER A 44 11.60 5.13 4.41
CA SER A 44 12.92 5.58 4.90
C SER A 44 14.06 5.16 3.98
N SER A 45 13.96 3.98 3.35
CA SER A 45 14.98 3.47 2.43
C SER A 45 14.77 3.90 0.97
N GLY A 46 13.70 4.63 0.67
CA GLY A 46 13.39 5.06 -0.70
C GLY A 46 13.05 3.90 -1.66
N TYR A 47 12.46 2.81 -1.13
CA TYR A 47 11.99 1.70 -1.93
C TYR A 47 10.68 2.03 -2.67
N TYR A 48 10.30 1.19 -3.63
CA TYR A 48 9.17 1.44 -4.53
C TYR A 48 7.98 0.58 -4.18
N LEU A 49 7.01 1.17 -3.46
CA LEU A 49 5.70 0.59 -3.20
C LEU A 49 4.68 1.28 -4.09
N TYR A 50 3.86 0.51 -4.82
CA TYR A 50 2.89 1.04 -5.78
C TYR A 50 1.97 2.10 -5.15
N THR A 51 1.35 1.78 -4.02
CA THR A 51 0.42 2.66 -3.31
C THR A 51 1.06 3.95 -2.80
N GLY A 52 2.37 3.91 -2.50
CA GLY A 52 3.16 5.09 -2.11
C GLY A 52 3.73 5.87 -3.28
N LYS A 53 3.65 5.35 -4.52
CA LYS A 53 4.20 5.97 -5.73
C LYS A 53 3.14 6.44 -6.71
N VAL A 54 1.98 5.78 -6.78
CA VAL A 54 0.97 6.04 -7.81
C VAL A 54 0.43 7.46 -7.79
N GLY A 55 0.33 8.12 -6.64
CA GLY A 55 -0.09 9.52 -6.52
C GLY A 55 0.79 10.49 -7.32
N TYR A 56 2.09 10.21 -7.41
CA TYR A 56 3.04 11.07 -8.13
C TYR A 56 2.90 11.03 -9.66
N TRP A 57 2.09 10.15 -10.21
CA TRP A 57 1.77 10.17 -11.64
C TRP A 57 1.20 11.53 -12.11
N VAL A 58 0.53 12.27 -11.21
CA VAL A 58 0.03 13.63 -11.49
C VAL A 58 1.16 14.66 -11.65
N LYS A 59 2.33 14.40 -11.04
CA LYS A 59 3.47 15.33 -11.01
C LYS A 59 4.58 14.94 -12.01
N GLU A 60 4.67 13.65 -12.39
CA GLU A 60 5.80 13.08 -13.12
C GLU A 60 5.41 12.70 -14.55
N LYS A 61 6.21 13.10 -15.53
CA LYS A 61 6.03 12.70 -16.94
C LYS A 61 6.58 11.28 -17.17
N ASN A 62 5.95 10.52 -18.07
CA ASN A 62 6.37 9.16 -18.45
C ASN A 62 6.47 8.16 -17.29
N TYR A 63 5.63 8.33 -16.27
CA TYR A 63 5.70 7.57 -15.02
C TYR A 63 5.06 6.18 -15.07
N LEU A 64 4.29 5.85 -16.11
CA LEU A 64 3.63 4.54 -16.27
C LEU A 64 4.60 3.36 -16.25
N GLY A 65 5.74 3.49 -16.92
CA GLY A 65 6.77 2.45 -16.90
C GLY A 65 7.34 2.21 -15.50
N VAL A 66 7.50 3.27 -14.70
CA VAL A 66 7.91 3.19 -13.28
C VAL A 66 6.86 2.46 -12.47
N LEU A 67 5.58 2.80 -12.63
CA LEU A 67 4.47 2.16 -11.91
C LEU A 67 4.32 0.69 -12.30
N GLY A 68 4.43 0.36 -13.59
CA GLY A 68 4.36 -1.02 -14.05
C GLY A 68 5.48 -1.90 -13.46
N MET A 69 6.73 -1.40 -13.50
CA MET A 69 7.87 -2.11 -12.87
C MET A 69 7.71 -2.20 -11.35
N THR A 70 7.12 -1.19 -10.72
CA THR A 70 6.84 -1.20 -9.29
C THR A 70 5.80 -2.26 -8.94
N LEU A 71 4.69 -2.33 -9.68
CA LEU A 71 3.67 -3.37 -9.48
C LEU A 71 4.26 -4.78 -9.65
N LEU A 72 5.01 -5.01 -10.73
CA LEU A 72 5.62 -6.32 -10.98
C LEU A 72 6.55 -6.74 -9.83
N GLY A 73 7.40 -5.83 -9.35
CA GLY A 73 8.26 -6.12 -8.21
C GLY A 73 7.49 -6.38 -6.92
N ASN A 74 6.44 -5.58 -6.63
CA ASN A 74 5.61 -5.79 -5.45
C ASN A 74 4.85 -7.13 -5.50
N ILE A 75 4.27 -7.49 -6.66
CA ILE A 75 3.60 -8.79 -6.86
C ILE A 75 4.59 -9.94 -6.58
N LEU A 76 5.77 -9.89 -7.20
CA LEU A 76 6.75 -10.96 -7.03
C LEU A 76 7.23 -11.06 -5.57
N GLY A 77 7.52 -9.92 -4.91
CA GLY A 77 7.98 -9.92 -3.53
C GLY A 77 6.94 -10.47 -2.55
N THR A 78 5.68 -10.06 -2.67
CA THR A 78 4.59 -10.58 -1.83
C THR A 78 4.32 -12.05 -2.12
N PHE A 79 4.40 -12.48 -3.38
CA PHE A 79 4.25 -13.88 -3.79
C PHE A 79 5.33 -14.78 -3.17
N ILE A 80 6.60 -14.37 -3.19
CA ILE A 80 7.70 -15.11 -2.56
C ILE A 80 7.41 -15.36 -1.08
N ILE A 81 6.99 -14.34 -0.33
CA ILE A 81 6.64 -14.50 1.10
C ILE A 81 5.45 -15.42 1.26
N GLY A 82 4.40 -15.30 0.43
CA GLY A 82 3.24 -16.20 0.45
C GLY A 82 3.64 -17.67 0.24
N VAL A 83 4.52 -17.94 -0.74
CA VAL A 83 5.07 -19.27 -0.98
C VAL A 83 5.84 -19.78 0.24
N PHE A 84 6.69 -18.97 0.86
CA PHE A 84 7.43 -19.38 2.07
C PHE A 84 6.49 -19.73 3.23
N VAL A 85 5.46 -18.91 3.47
CA VAL A 85 4.45 -19.18 4.51
C VAL A 85 3.75 -20.52 4.26
N ARG A 86 3.39 -20.81 3.02
CA ARG A 86 2.73 -22.08 2.63
C ARG A 86 3.67 -23.28 2.75
N LEU A 87 4.92 -23.14 2.33
CA LEU A 87 5.92 -24.22 2.47
C LEU A 87 6.21 -24.54 3.95
N MET A 88 6.24 -23.50 4.81
CA MET A 88 6.40 -23.68 6.25
C MET A 88 5.11 -24.13 6.96
N GLN A 89 3.98 -24.21 6.27
CA GLN A 89 2.68 -24.59 6.82
C GLN A 89 2.28 -23.77 8.07
N LEU A 90 2.54 -22.45 8.05
CA LEU A 90 2.27 -21.61 9.21
C LEU A 90 0.77 -21.56 9.54
N PRO A 91 0.40 -21.53 10.84
CA PRO A 91 -1.02 -21.51 11.27
C PRO A 91 -1.82 -20.33 10.73
N ILE A 92 -1.15 -19.22 10.37
CA ILE A 92 -1.80 -18.02 9.81
C ILE A 92 -2.49 -18.26 8.47
N ILE A 93 -2.21 -19.39 7.77
CA ILE A 93 -2.84 -19.71 6.48
C ILE A 93 -4.36 -19.76 6.64
N VAL A 94 -4.87 -20.54 7.62
CA VAL A 94 -6.31 -20.70 7.86
C VAL A 94 -6.97 -19.35 8.17
N LYS A 95 -6.34 -18.54 9.02
CA LYS A 95 -6.82 -17.17 9.34
C LYS A 95 -6.86 -16.27 8.10
N THR A 96 -5.87 -16.43 7.21
CA THR A 96 -5.79 -15.64 5.97
C THR A 96 -6.81 -16.08 4.94
N GLU A 97 -7.07 -17.38 4.82
CA GLU A 97 -8.12 -17.93 3.95
C GLU A 97 -9.49 -17.36 4.32
N ALA A 98 -9.86 -17.41 5.60
CA ALA A 98 -11.10 -16.83 6.10
C ALA A 98 -11.17 -15.29 5.87
N LEU A 99 -10.06 -14.58 6.08
CA LEU A 99 -9.99 -13.14 5.81
C LEU A 99 -10.21 -12.83 4.32
N VAL A 100 -9.59 -13.59 3.42
CA VAL A 100 -9.71 -13.40 1.97
C VAL A 100 -11.12 -13.71 1.49
N GLU A 101 -11.73 -14.77 2.01
CA GLU A 101 -13.12 -15.13 1.68
C GLU A 101 -14.08 -13.98 2.02
N LEU A 102 -14.03 -13.46 3.25
CA LEU A 102 -14.82 -12.28 3.66
C LEU A 102 -14.59 -11.06 2.77
N LYS A 103 -13.35 -10.81 2.32
CA LYS A 103 -13.04 -9.70 1.41
C LYS A 103 -13.65 -9.90 0.01
N LEU A 104 -13.64 -11.13 -0.49
CA LEU A 104 -14.22 -11.47 -1.79
C LEU A 104 -15.76 -11.53 -1.78
N GLU A 105 -16.41 -11.53 -0.63
CA GLU A 105 -17.87 -11.38 -0.50
C GLU A 105 -18.33 -9.91 -0.63
N ASN A 106 -17.45 -8.94 -0.44
CA ASN A 106 -17.79 -7.53 -0.62
C ASN A 106 -18.15 -7.23 -2.09
N GLY A 107 -19.13 -6.36 -2.32
CA GLY A 107 -19.44 -5.86 -3.65
C GLY A 107 -18.29 -5.00 -4.21
N LEU A 108 -18.07 -5.05 -5.53
CA LEU A 108 -16.96 -4.33 -6.20
C LEU A 108 -16.96 -2.82 -5.95
N ILE A 109 -18.15 -2.19 -5.86
CA ILE A 109 -18.26 -0.76 -5.53
C ILE A 109 -17.73 -0.48 -4.13
N LYS A 110 -18.08 -1.31 -3.14
CA LYS A 110 -17.56 -1.17 -1.77
C LYS A 110 -16.03 -1.32 -1.75
N VAL A 111 -15.50 -2.32 -2.44
CA VAL A 111 -14.06 -2.54 -2.57
C VAL A 111 -13.37 -1.33 -3.22
N LEU A 112 -13.95 -0.77 -4.29
CA LEU A 112 -13.42 0.42 -4.95
C LEU A 112 -13.35 1.61 -3.98
N LEU A 113 -14.44 1.90 -3.25
CA LEU A 113 -14.49 3.03 -2.31
C LEU A 113 -13.49 2.86 -1.17
N LEU A 114 -13.40 1.65 -0.57
CA LEU A 114 -12.42 1.34 0.47
C LEU A 114 -10.97 1.46 -0.07
N SER A 115 -10.77 1.14 -1.35
CA SER A 115 -9.46 1.27 -1.99
C SER A 115 -9.10 2.73 -2.26
N ILE A 116 -10.05 3.58 -2.63
CA ILE A 116 -9.85 5.03 -2.79
C ILE A 116 -9.40 5.64 -1.46
N LEU A 117 -10.10 5.33 -0.36
CA LEU A 117 -9.73 5.81 0.97
C LEU A 117 -8.33 5.32 1.37
N CYS A 118 -8.00 4.06 1.09
CA CYS A 118 -6.68 3.52 1.35
C CYS A 118 -5.59 4.24 0.56
N GLY A 119 -5.81 4.49 -0.74
CA GLY A 119 -4.87 5.23 -1.59
C GLY A 119 -4.60 6.63 -1.06
N GLY A 120 -5.64 7.33 -0.59
CA GLY A 120 -5.52 8.61 0.09
C GLY A 120 -4.66 8.53 1.35
N MET A 121 -4.93 7.55 2.24
CA MET A 121 -4.12 7.34 3.45
C MET A 121 -2.65 7.04 3.14
N MET A 122 -2.38 6.23 2.12
CA MET A 122 -1.03 5.94 1.68
C MET A 122 -0.30 7.19 1.17
N TYR A 123 -0.99 8.04 0.40
CA TYR A 123 -0.43 9.32 -0.03
C TYR A 123 -0.10 10.23 1.16
N LEU A 124 -1.04 10.39 2.10
CA LEU A 124 -0.85 11.20 3.30
C LEU A 124 0.32 10.71 4.17
N GLY A 125 0.43 9.39 4.36
CA GLY A 125 1.54 8.81 5.11
C GLY A 125 2.91 9.06 4.47
N VAL A 126 3.01 8.84 3.16
CA VAL A 126 4.28 9.01 2.41
C VAL A 126 4.63 10.49 2.23
N GLU A 127 3.68 11.34 1.86
CA GLU A 127 3.92 12.76 1.66
C GLU A 127 4.15 13.47 3.00
N GLY A 128 3.42 13.08 4.06
CA GLY A 128 3.66 13.57 5.41
C GLY A 128 5.07 13.22 5.90
N TYR A 129 5.55 12.00 5.66
CA TYR A 129 6.93 11.61 5.93
C TYR A 129 7.94 12.51 5.18
N ARG A 130 7.69 12.78 3.90
CA ARG A 130 8.60 13.59 3.06
C ARG A 130 8.65 15.07 3.47
N LYS A 131 7.50 15.65 3.84
CA LYS A 131 7.35 17.08 4.16
C LYS A 131 7.67 17.41 5.62
N ALA A 132 7.58 16.45 6.53
CA ALA A 132 7.82 16.67 7.95
C ALA A 132 9.27 17.08 8.23
N LYS A 133 9.44 18.12 9.08
CA LYS A 133 10.75 18.62 9.51
C LYS A 133 11.30 17.84 10.72
N LEU A 134 10.42 17.35 11.59
CA LEU A 134 10.77 16.60 12.79
C LEU A 134 10.81 15.10 12.48
N GLU A 135 11.88 14.41 12.90
CA GLU A 135 12.02 12.96 12.67
C GLU A 135 10.89 12.16 13.33
N THR A 136 10.46 12.56 14.53
CA THR A 136 9.31 11.93 15.20
C THR A 136 8.02 12.08 14.40
N ALA A 137 7.77 13.23 13.80
CA ALA A 137 6.60 13.45 12.96
C ALA A 137 6.61 12.57 11.71
N LYS A 138 7.79 12.36 11.08
CA LYS A 138 7.94 11.43 9.95
C LYS A 138 7.45 10.02 10.30
N VAL A 139 7.91 9.51 11.44
CA VAL A 139 7.50 8.18 11.92
C VAL A 139 6.01 8.13 12.19
N LEU A 140 5.45 9.13 12.89
CA LEU A 140 4.04 9.17 13.24
C LEU A 140 3.12 9.23 12.02
N PHE A 141 3.46 9.99 10.97
CA PHE A 141 2.69 10.02 9.73
C PHE A 141 2.53 8.62 9.11
N VAL A 142 3.62 7.86 9.07
CA VAL A 142 3.58 6.49 8.53
C VAL A 142 2.78 5.56 9.44
N LEU A 143 3.03 5.59 10.75
CA LEU A 143 2.34 4.74 11.72
C LEU A 143 0.84 4.96 11.67
N PHE A 144 0.38 6.21 11.82
CA PHE A 144 -1.03 6.52 11.84
C PHE A 144 -1.72 6.22 10.49
N ALA A 145 -1.06 6.51 9.36
CA ALA A 145 -1.64 6.19 8.07
C ALA A 145 -1.91 4.69 7.94
N VAL A 146 -0.96 3.85 8.36
CA VAL A 146 -1.09 2.39 8.32
C VAL A 146 -2.15 1.90 9.32
N MET A 147 -2.08 2.36 10.56
CA MET A 147 -3.04 1.94 11.59
C MET A 147 -4.47 2.32 11.17
N ILE A 148 -4.68 3.51 10.64
CA ILE A 148 -6.00 3.96 10.18
C ILE A 148 -6.50 3.05 9.05
N PHE A 149 -5.72 2.80 8.00
CA PHE A 149 -6.24 2.00 6.89
C PHE A 149 -6.52 0.55 7.30
N ILE A 150 -5.71 -0.04 8.18
CA ILE A 150 -5.92 -1.43 8.64
C ILE A 150 -7.16 -1.51 9.55
N LEU A 151 -7.25 -0.65 10.57
CA LEU A 151 -8.34 -0.67 11.54
C LEU A 151 -9.68 -0.29 10.90
N SER A 152 -9.68 0.58 9.90
CA SER A 152 -10.87 0.94 9.11
C SER A 152 -11.18 -0.07 8.00
N LYS A 153 -10.40 -1.15 7.86
CA LYS A 153 -10.57 -2.19 6.83
C LYS A 153 -10.54 -1.65 5.40
N PHE A 154 -9.76 -0.59 5.16
CA PHE A 154 -9.54 -0.09 3.80
C PHE A 154 -8.74 -1.09 2.98
N GLU A 155 -8.95 -1.09 1.66
CA GLU A 155 -8.39 -2.10 0.77
C GLU A 155 -7.06 -1.63 0.14
N HIS A 156 -5.96 -2.15 0.68
CA HIS A 156 -4.60 -1.90 0.19
C HIS A 156 -4.19 -2.98 -0.81
N SER A 157 -4.01 -2.63 -2.09
CA SER A 157 -3.73 -3.60 -3.16
C SER A 157 -2.53 -4.50 -2.88
N VAL A 158 -1.39 -3.94 -2.46
CA VAL A 158 -0.16 -4.74 -2.24
C VAL A 158 -0.26 -5.61 -0.98
N ALA A 159 -0.99 -5.18 0.06
CA ALA A 159 -1.28 -6.05 1.20
C ALA A 159 -2.19 -7.21 0.80
N ASN A 160 -3.19 -6.96 -0.05
CA ASN A 160 -4.04 -8.03 -0.58
C ASN A 160 -3.28 -8.99 -1.51
N MET A 161 -2.27 -8.53 -2.27
CA MET A 161 -1.35 -9.44 -2.98
C MET A 161 -0.70 -10.44 -2.03
N ALA A 162 -0.22 -9.97 -0.86
CA ALA A 162 0.36 -10.85 0.16
C ALA A 162 -0.70 -11.81 0.74
N TYR A 163 -1.89 -11.31 1.10
CA TYR A 163 -2.97 -12.15 1.64
C TYR A 163 -3.42 -13.21 0.63
N TYR A 164 -3.58 -12.85 -0.65
CA TYR A 164 -3.96 -13.81 -1.70
C TYR A 164 -2.87 -14.86 -1.92
N ALA A 165 -1.59 -14.47 -1.85
CA ALA A 165 -0.47 -15.40 -1.98
C ALA A 165 -0.41 -16.38 -0.79
N ILE A 166 -0.63 -15.90 0.45
CA ILE A 166 -0.67 -16.73 1.66
C ILE A 166 -1.87 -17.67 1.63
N ALA A 167 -3.06 -17.18 1.28
CA ALA A 167 -4.28 -17.98 1.19
C ALA A 167 -4.31 -18.94 -0.01
N GLY A 168 -3.45 -18.73 -1.03
CA GLY A 168 -3.54 -19.50 -2.28
C GLY A 168 -4.77 -19.13 -3.13
N ALA A 169 -5.28 -17.93 -2.98
CA ALA A 169 -6.52 -17.47 -3.63
C ALA A 169 -6.27 -16.99 -5.06
N TYR A 170 -5.90 -17.91 -5.94
CA TYR A 170 -5.59 -17.64 -7.35
C TYR A 170 -6.82 -17.91 -8.25
N SER A 171 -7.83 -17.06 -8.15
CA SER A 171 -9.04 -17.14 -8.97
C SER A 171 -9.22 -15.90 -9.85
N ILE A 172 -10.05 -16.00 -10.91
CA ILE A 172 -10.45 -14.85 -11.73
C ILE A 172 -11.12 -13.78 -10.85
N LYS A 173 -11.93 -14.19 -9.86
CA LYS A 173 -12.57 -13.28 -8.92
C LYS A 173 -11.53 -12.51 -8.12
N SER A 174 -10.52 -13.18 -7.57
CA SER A 174 -9.43 -12.53 -6.82
C SER A 174 -8.66 -11.54 -7.69
N LEU A 175 -8.40 -11.89 -8.96
CA LEU A 175 -7.73 -11.00 -9.90
C LEU A 175 -8.56 -9.73 -10.18
N ILE A 176 -9.88 -9.87 -10.44
CA ILE A 176 -10.77 -8.72 -10.67
C ILE A 176 -10.77 -7.80 -9.44
N TYR A 177 -10.90 -8.35 -8.23
CA TYR A 177 -10.88 -7.58 -6.99
C TYR A 177 -9.55 -6.84 -6.81
N LEU A 178 -8.43 -7.51 -7.11
CA LEU A 178 -7.12 -6.89 -7.04
C LEU A 178 -6.96 -5.73 -8.03
N LEU A 179 -7.45 -5.87 -9.26
CA LEU A 179 -7.45 -4.79 -10.25
C LEU A 179 -8.29 -3.59 -9.78
N VAL A 180 -9.46 -3.83 -9.20
CA VAL A 180 -10.30 -2.77 -8.61
C VAL A 180 -9.55 -2.06 -7.48
N MET A 181 -8.85 -2.80 -6.63
CA MET A 181 -8.03 -2.24 -5.54
C MET A 181 -6.86 -1.40 -6.09
N ILE A 182 -6.17 -1.87 -7.12
CA ILE A 182 -5.08 -1.12 -7.78
C ILE A 182 -5.61 0.22 -8.32
N ILE A 183 -6.73 0.19 -9.05
CA ILE A 183 -7.35 1.39 -9.60
C ILE A 183 -7.80 2.34 -8.47
N GLY A 184 -8.50 1.82 -7.46
CA GLY A 184 -8.98 2.63 -6.33
C GLY A 184 -7.86 3.28 -5.54
N ASN A 185 -6.78 2.53 -5.22
CA ASN A 185 -5.61 3.11 -4.56
C ASN A 185 -4.97 4.21 -5.42
N GLY A 186 -4.93 4.02 -6.75
CA GLY A 186 -4.46 5.04 -7.68
C GLY A 186 -5.32 6.30 -7.62
N LEU A 187 -6.64 6.17 -7.74
CA LEU A 187 -7.58 7.30 -7.72
C LEU A 187 -7.48 8.11 -6.43
N GLY A 188 -7.44 7.44 -5.26
CA GLY A 188 -7.32 8.12 -3.97
C GLY A 188 -6.01 8.89 -3.81
N ALA A 189 -4.89 8.24 -4.14
CA ALA A 189 -3.57 8.86 -4.05
C ALA A 189 -3.40 10.02 -5.04
N MET A 190 -3.83 9.85 -6.29
CA MET A 190 -3.76 10.90 -7.32
C MET A 190 -4.68 12.07 -7.00
N GLY A 191 -5.88 11.83 -6.47
CA GLY A 191 -6.81 12.87 -6.08
C GLY A 191 -6.21 13.81 -5.03
N LEU A 192 -5.65 13.27 -3.94
CA LEU A 192 -4.99 14.08 -2.90
C LEU A 192 -3.71 14.75 -3.42
N CYS A 193 -2.90 14.05 -4.24
CA CYS A 193 -1.71 14.65 -4.85
C CYS A 193 -2.07 15.84 -5.77
N TYR A 194 -3.17 15.75 -6.50
CA TYR A 194 -3.65 16.84 -7.34
C TYR A 194 -4.12 18.04 -6.51
N LEU A 195 -4.85 17.81 -5.41
CA LEU A 195 -5.24 18.86 -4.48
C LEU A 195 -4.03 19.58 -3.87
N ASP A 196 -3.04 18.81 -3.37
CA ASP A 196 -1.79 19.36 -2.85
C ASP A 196 -1.08 20.25 -3.88
N LYS A 197 -0.94 19.76 -5.12
CA LYS A 197 -0.32 20.52 -6.21
C LYS A 197 -1.08 21.82 -6.50
N THR A 198 -2.40 21.78 -6.45
CA THR A 198 -3.24 22.95 -6.71
C THR A 198 -3.07 24.01 -5.59
N ILE A 199 -3.06 23.56 -4.33
CA ILE A 199 -2.83 24.45 -3.17
C ILE A 199 -1.44 25.09 -3.26
N GLU A 200 -0.38 24.29 -3.49
CA GLU A 200 0.99 24.79 -3.66
C GLU A 200 1.09 25.86 -4.76
N HIS A 201 0.40 25.66 -5.89
CA HIS A 201 0.38 26.65 -6.99
C HIS A 201 -0.32 27.97 -6.61
N LEU A 202 -1.46 27.89 -5.91
CA LEU A 202 -2.21 29.05 -5.45
C LEU A 202 -1.41 29.88 -4.43
N ASP A 203 -0.71 29.21 -3.52
CA ASP A 203 0.12 29.89 -2.51
C ASP A 203 1.34 30.60 -3.14
N GLN A 204 1.97 29.98 -4.13
CA GLN A 204 3.05 30.62 -4.91
C GLN A 204 2.58 31.87 -5.65
N LYS A 205 1.38 31.83 -6.25
CA LYS A 205 0.82 32.97 -6.97
C LYS A 205 0.58 34.18 -6.04
N LYS A 206 0.02 33.92 -4.84
CA LYS A 206 -0.18 34.97 -3.83
C LYS A 206 1.13 35.59 -3.36
N SER A 207 2.20 34.82 -3.22
CA SER A 207 3.50 35.34 -2.78
C SER A 207 4.22 36.20 -3.84
N ILE A 208 3.80 36.14 -5.10
CA ILE A 208 4.33 37.00 -6.19
C ILE A 208 3.54 38.29 -6.31
N GLU A 209 2.26 38.27 -5.93
CA GLU A 209 1.36 39.43 -6.01
C GLU A 209 1.42 40.32 -4.75
N SER A 210 2.06 39.85 -3.66
CA SER A 210 2.29 40.61 -2.41
C SER A 210 3.68 41.24 -2.37
#